data_adedc04a1d7a9f5130479c605407c859
#
_entry.id   adedc04a1d7a9f5130479c605407c859
#
_cell.length_a   1.000
_cell.length_b   1.000
_cell.length_c   1.000
_cell.angle_alpha   90.00
_cell.angle_beta   90.00
_cell.angle_gamma   90.00
#
_symmetry.space_group_name_H-M   'P 1'
#
loop_
_entity.id
_entity.type
_entity.pdbx_description
1 polymer ?
#
loop_
_entity_poly.entity_id
_entity_poly.type
_entity_poly.pdbx_seq_one_letter_code
_entity_poly.pdbx_strand_id
1 'polypeptide(L)'
;MTYGIYFENAAPAEALRQALQSVYGIPSDLVYLGPYEDLKQHRGPDPVALITATSGDFGHELSGGDRLAELTGVTELELARTLARTVRTRALVDDGSPAPDYWILVAADGTYGRVQTDPESDDLAILYALEPIPGEPDLHVVPPPDSAKSW
;
A
#
# COMPACT_ATOMS: atom_id res chain seq x y z
N MET A 1 -2.68 -13.59 -8.61
CA MET A 1 -2.09 -12.72 -7.56
C MET A 1 -2.87 -11.41 -7.50
N THR A 2 -3.17 -10.95 -6.31
CA THR A 2 -3.93 -9.71 -6.09
C THR A 2 -3.10 -8.76 -5.26
N TYR A 3 -3.00 -7.51 -5.72
CA TYR A 3 -2.36 -6.45 -4.96
C TYR A 3 -3.42 -5.60 -4.25
N GLY A 4 -3.12 -5.21 -3.01
CA GLY A 4 -3.94 -4.26 -2.25
C GLY A 4 -3.01 -3.47 -1.35
N ILE A 5 -2.55 -2.31 -1.83
CA ILE A 5 -1.57 -1.47 -1.15
C ILE A 5 -2.25 -0.15 -0.77
N TYR A 6 -2.15 0.24 0.50
CA TYR A 6 -2.71 1.49 0.99
C TYR A 6 -1.60 2.52 1.14
N PHE A 7 -1.80 3.70 0.55
CA PHE A 7 -0.83 4.79 0.60
C PHE A 7 -1.39 5.97 1.40
N GLU A 8 -0.50 6.67 2.10
CA GLU A 8 -0.89 7.86 2.83
C GLU A 8 -1.35 8.99 1.91
N ASN A 9 -2.23 9.85 2.45
CA ASN A 9 -2.76 11.00 1.73
C ASN A 9 -1.72 12.09 1.42
N ALA A 10 -0.51 11.99 1.99
CA ALA A 10 0.56 12.95 1.75
C ALA A 10 0.92 13.07 0.27
N ALA A 11 0.79 11.98 -0.49
CA ALA A 11 1.01 11.99 -1.94
C ALA A 11 -0.33 12.02 -2.67
N PRO A 12 -0.48 12.84 -3.74
CA PRO A 12 -1.69 12.79 -4.55
C PRO A 12 -1.81 11.46 -5.28
N ALA A 13 -3.04 11.00 -5.49
CA ALA A 13 -3.28 9.77 -6.25
C ALA A 13 -2.69 9.82 -7.66
N GLU A 14 -2.70 10.99 -8.30
CA GLU A 14 -2.08 11.18 -9.62
C GLU A 14 -0.58 10.88 -9.61
N ALA A 15 0.11 11.17 -8.50
CA ALA A 15 1.54 10.87 -8.38
C ALA A 15 1.80 9.36 -8.42
N LEU A 16 0.90 8.56 -7.85
CA LEU A 16 0.99 7.10 -7.92
C LEU A 16 0.83 6.60 -9.36
N ARG A 17 -0.13 7.15 -10.09
CA ARG A 17 -0.35 6.81 -11.50
C ARG A 17 0.87 7.16 -12.34
N GLN A 18 1.44 8.35 -12.13
CA GLN A 18 2.65 8.78 -12.82
C GLN A 18 3.85 7.89 -12.49
N ALA A 19 3.97 7.43 -11.24
CA ALA A 19 5.04 6.53 -10.84
C ALA A 19 4.91 5.17 -11.52
N LEU A 20 3.71 4.63 -11.65
CA LEU A 20 3.46 3.38 -12.39
C LEU A 20 3.92 3.51 -13.85
N GLN A 21 3.68 4.66 -14.46
CA GLN A 21 4.11 4.91 -15.83
C GLN A 21 5.63 5.07 -15.92
N SER A 22 6.23 5.89 -15.06
CA SER A 22 7.67 6.19 -15.15
C SER A 22 8.56 5.02 -14.77
N VAL A 23 8.14 4.20 -13.81
CA VAL A 23 8.96 3.07 -13.32
C VAL A 23 8.71 1.80 -14.13
N TYR A 24 7.45 1.49 -14.41
CA TYR A 24 7.06 0.21 -15.02
C TYR A 24 6.53 0.33 -16.45
N GLY A 25 6.44 1.54 -16.97
CA GLY A 25 5.95 1.75 -18.32
C GLY A 25 4.46 1.50 -18.49
N ILE A 26 3.69 1.52 -17.40
CA ILE A 26 2.24 1.29 -17.47
C ILE A 26 1.55 2.57 -17.95
N PRO A 27 0.89 2.55 -19.12
CA PRO A 27 0.21 3.74 -19.63
C PRO A 27 -0.84 4.26 -18.65
N SER A 28 -0.97 5.57 -18.55
CA SER A 28 -1.91 6.19 -17.60
C SER A 28 -3.36 5.82 -17.87
N ASP A 29 -3.72 5.53 -19.13
CA ASP A 29 -5.08 5.11 -19.49
C ASP A 29 -5.43 3.69 -19.04
N LEU A 30 -4.44 2.92 -18.58
CA LEU A 30 -4.66 1.59 -17.98
C LEU A 30 -4.77 1.65 -16.45
N VAL A 31 -4.72 2.85 -15.87
CA VAL A 31 -4.85 3.04 -14.42
C VAL A 31 -6.09 3.90 -14.16
N TYR A 32 -7.09 3.29 -13.53
CA TYR A 32 -8.28 4.02 -13.13
C TYR A 32 -8.00 4.83 -11.86
N LEU A 33 -8.39 6.09 -11.86
CA LEU A 33 -8.21 6.99 -10.72
C LEU A 33 -9.56 7.65 -10.41
N GLY A 34 -10.12 7.33 -9.25
CA GLY A 34 -11.39 7.90 -8.83
C GLY A 34 -12.15 7.01 -7.85
N PRO A 35 -13.40 7.38 -7.53
CA PRO A 35 -14.22 6.57 -6.64
C PRO A 35 -14.53 5.19 -7.24
N TYR A 36 -14.52 4.16 -6.38
CA TYR A 36 -14.81 2.80 -6.83
C TYR A 36 -16.21 2.69 -7.44
N GLU A 37 -17.18 3.38 -6.89
CA GLU A 37 -18.58 3.35 -7.35
C GLU A 37 -18.75 3.94 -8.75
N ASP A 38 -17.82 4.76 -9.22
CA ASP A 38 -17.86 5.36 -10.55
C ASP A 38 -17.13 4.51 -11.60
N LEU A 39 -16.54 3.39 -11.21
CA LEU A 39 -15.74 2.55 -12.11
C LEU A 39 -16.57 2.05 -13.30
N LYS A 40 -17.85 1.75 -13.10
CA LYS A 40 -18.75 1.30 -14.17
C LYS A 40 -18.94 2.33 -15.27
N GLN A 41 -18.70 3.60 -14.96
CA GLN A 41 -18.84 4.71 -15.92
C GLN A 41 -17.52 5.03 -16.63
N HIS A 42 -16.45 4.29 -16.25
CA HIS A 42 -15.14 4.48 -16.86
C HIS A 42 -15.21 4.19 -18.37
N ARG A 43 -14.65 5.10 -19.16
CA ARG A 43 -14.55 4.95 -20.61
C ARG A 43 -13.09 4.78 -20.98
N GLY A 44 -12.83 3.88 -21.91
CA GLY A 44 -11.49 3.56 -22.36
C GLY A 44 -11.14 2.10 -22.11
N PRO A 45 -9.87 1.72 -22.18
CA PRO A 45 -9.46 0.32 -21.98
C PRO A 45 -9.74 -0.15 -20.55
N ASP A 46 -9.92 -1.45 -20.37
CA ASP A 46 -10.08 -2.03 -19.03
C ASP A 46 -8.82 -1.75 -18.21
N PRO A 47 -8.96 -1.16 -17.02
CA PRO A 47 -7.79 -0.83 -16.23
C PRO A 47 -7.09 -2.08 -15.69
N VAL A 48 -5.76 -2.03 -15.62
CA VAL A 48 -4.96 -3.06 -14.98
C VAL A 48 -4.75 -2.76 -13.49
N ALA A 49 -4.94 -1.50 -13.10
CA ALA A 49 -4.81 -1.05 -11.71
C ALA A 49 -5.88 0.00 -11.40
N LEU A 50 -6.33 -0.02 -10.15
CA LEU A 50 -7.29 0.95 -9.63
C LEU A 50 -6.64 1.72 -8.48
N ILE A 51 -6.75 3.04 -8.49
CA ILE A 51 -6.37 3.89 -7.35
C ILE A 51 -7.65 4.55 -6.87
N THR A 52 -8.15 4.07 -5.73
CA THR A 52 -9.45 4.50 -5.20
C THR A 52 -9.27 5.14 -3.83
N ALA A 53 -10.19 6.03 -3.46
CA ALA A 53 -10.15 6.70 -2.17
C ALA A 53 -10.73 5.80 -1.09
N THR A 54 -10.08 5.82 0.08
CA THR A 54 -10.56 5.17 1.29
C THR A 54 -10.60 6.19 2.42
N SER A 55 -11.07 5.80 3.60
CA SER A 55 -11.09 6.71 4.76
C SER A 55 -9.75 6.67 5.52
N GLY A 56 -9.49 7.70 6.32
CA GLY A 56 -8.32 7.76 7.20
C GLY A 56 -7.06 8.28 6.54
N ASP A 57 -5.94 8.16 7.25
CA ASP A 57 -4.64 8.68 6.81
C ASP A 57 -4.07 7.92 5.61
N PHE A 58 -4.38 6.63 5.48
CA PHE A 58 -4.00 5.80 4.34
C PHE A 58 -5.15 5.77 3.36
N GLY A 59 -5.45 6.93 2.78
CA GLY A 59 -6.67 7.18 2.02
C GLY A 59 -6.62 6.84 0.54
N HIS A 60 -5.52 6.25 0.04
CA HIS A 60 -5.42 5.79 -1.34
C HIS A 60 -5.14 4.30 -1.38
N GLU A 61 -6.03 3.53 -2.00
CA GLU A 61 -5.82 2.10 -2.20
C GLU A 61 -5.46 1.82 -3.65
N LEU A 62 -4.29 1.23 -3.87
CA LEU A 62 -3.88 0.70 -5.17
C LEU A 62 -4.23 -0.78 -5.20
N SER A 63 -5.09 -1.17 -6.11
CA SER A 63 -5.46 -2.58 -6.28
C SER A 63 -5.26 -3.01 -7.73
N GLY A 64 -4.99 -4.30 -7.91
CA GLY A 64 -4.82 -4.91 -9.22
C GLY A 64 -4.66 -6.41 -9.11
N GLY A 65 -4.77 -7.10 -10.22
CA GLY A 65 -4.68 -8.54 -10.30
C GLY A 65 -3.48 -9.02 -11.11
N ASP A 66 -3.68 -10.14 -11.78
CA ASP A 66 -2.59 -10.82 -12.52
C ASP A 66 -1.99 -9.95 -13.62
N ARG A 67 -2.79 -9.14 -14.30
CA ARG A 67 -2.26 -8.24 -15.34
C ARG A 67 -1.28 -7.22 -14.78
N LEU A 68 -1.58 -6.66 -13.61
CA LEU A 68 -0.67 -5.74 -12.95
C LEU A 68 0.61 -6.46 -12.54
N ALA A 69 0.49 -7.68 -12.00
CA ALA A 69 1.63 -8.49 -11.63
C ALA A 69 2.54 -8.79 -12.83
N GLU A 70 1.96 -9.10 -13.97
CA GLU A 70 2.72 -9.37 -15.19
C GLU A 70 3.45 -8.11 -15.69
N LEU A 71 2.80 -6.96 -15.64
CA LEU A 71 3.38 -5.72 -16.14
C LEU A 71 4.50 -5.19 -15.23
N THR A 72 4.39 -5.38 -13.92
CA THR A 72 5.43 -4.91 -12.99
C THR A 72 6.55 -5.94 -12.80
N GLY A 73 6.22 -7.23 -12.85
CA GLY A 73 7.17 -8.30 -12.64
C GLY A 73 7.69 -8.43 -11.21
N VAL A 74 7.03 -7.79 -10.23
CA VAL A 74 7.51 -7.76 -8.85
C VAL A 74 6.41 -8.17 -7.88
N THR A 75 6.80 -8.51 -6.64
CA THR A 75 5.85 -8.84 -5.58
C THR A 75 5.14 -7.58 -5.09
N GLU A 76 4.05 -7.79 -4.34
CA GLU A 76 3.31 -6.69 -3.73
C GLU A 76 4.21 -5.82 -2.85
N LEU A 77 5.04 -6.43 -2.02
CA LEU A 77 5.95 -5.70 -1.15
C LEU A 77 6.95 -4.88 -1.96
N GLU A 78 7.55 -5.45 -3.00
CA GLU A 78 8.51 -4.73 -3.84
C GLU A 78 7.83 -3.58 -4.58
N LEU A 79 6.61 -3.78 -5.06
CA LEU A 79 5.84 -2.71 -5.70
C LEU A 79 5.59 -1.57 -4.71
N ALA A 80 5.15 -1.91 -3.48
CA ALA A 80 4.91 -0.92 -2.44
C ALA A 80 6.18 -0.14 -2.09
N ARG A 81 7.32 -0.83 -1.96
CA ARG A 81 8.60 -0.19 -1.65
C ARG A 81 9.05 0.77 -2.74
N THR A 82 8.94 0.35 -3.99
CA THR A 82 9.34 1.19 -5.12
C THR A 82 8.46 2.44 -5.22
N LEU A 83 7.14 2.27 -5.11
CA LEU A 83 6.23 3.41 -5.19
C LEU A 83 6.38 4.34 -3.99
N ALA A 84 6.54 3.78 -2.78
CA ALA A 84 6.74 4.59 -1.57
C ALA A 84 7.97 5.50 -1.72
N ARG A 85 9.09 4.95 -2.20
CA ARG A 85 10.29 5.74 -2.45
C ARG A 85 10.10 6.79 -3.55
N THR A 86 9.42 6.40 -4.63
CA THR A 86 9.24 7.28 -5.79
C THR A 86 8.38 8.49 -5.47
N VAL A 87 7.27 8.28 -4.75
CA VAL A 87 6.35 9.38 -4.40
C VAL A 87 6.59 9.93 -2.99
N ARG A 88 7.54 9.36 -2.25
CA ARG A 88 7.96 9.78 -0.91
C ARG A 88 6.79 9.79 0.08
N THR A 89 6.08 8.67 0.14
CA THR A 89 4.95 8.47 1.04
C THR A 89 5.06 7.10 1.71
N ARG A 90 4.35 6.94 2.82
CA ARG A 90 4.28 5.63 3.50
C ARG A 90 3.20 4.78 2.86
N ALA A 91 3.36 3.46 2.99
CA ALA A 91 2.39 2.50 2.49
C ALA A 91 2.17 1.38 3.50
N LEU A 92 0.99 0.76 3.46
CA LEU A 92 0.66 -0.43 4.24
C LEU A 92 0.32 -1.58 3.31
N VAL A 93 0.91 -2.74 3.57
CA VAL A 93 0.56 -3.99 2.89
C VAL A 93 0.27 -5.07 3.92
N ASP A 94 -0.57 -6.04 3.53
CA ASP A 94 -0.88 -7.19 4.38
C ASP A 94 0.42 -7.96 4.68
N ASP A 95 0.61 -8.37 5.93
CA ASP A 95 1.81 -9.12 6.32
C ASP A 95 1.69 -10.63 6.05
N GLY A 96 0.53 -11.09 5.57
CA GLY A 96 0.28 -12.50 5.27
C GLY A 96 0.03 -13.38 6.49
N SER A 97 0.04 -12.82 7.71
CA SER A 97 -0.21 -13.57 8.92
C SER A 97 -1.70 -13.71 9.21
N PRO A 98 -2.11 -14.66 10.08
CA PRO A 98 -3.51 -14.76 10.50
C PRO A 98 -3.95 -13.65 11.46
N ALA A 99 -3.01 -12.85 11.99
CA ALA A 99 -3.34 -11.74 12.90
C ALA A 99 -3.94 -10.58 12.10
N PRO A 100 -5.22 -10.22 12.32
CA PRO A 100 -5.93 -9.30 11.42
C PRO A 100 -5.46 -7.85 11.49
N ASP A 101 -4.81 -7.45 12.59
CA ASP A 101 -4.39 -6.06 12.78
C ASP A 101 -2.89 -5.86 12.59
N TYR A 102 -2.18 -6.87 12.09
CA TYR A 102 -0.76 -6.77 11.80
C TYR A 102 -0.55 -6.50 10.31
N TRP A 103 0.26 -5.49 10.04
CA TRP A 103 0.54 -5.04 8.67
C TRP A 103 2.04 -4.82 8.51
N ILE A 104 2.48 -4.70 7.27
CA ILE A 104 3.82 -4.21 6.96
C ILE A 104 3.70 -2.74 6.62
N LEU A 105 4.41 -1.90 7.37
CA LEU A 105 4.55 -0.49 7.05
C LEU A 105 5.80 -0.31 6.20
N VAL A 106 5.63 0.31 5.04
CA VAL A 106 6.74 0.71 4.17
C VAL A 106 6.94 2.20 4.38
N ALA A 107 8.14 2.58 4.82
CA ALA A 107 8.48 3.98 5.03
C ALA A 107 8.77 4.68 3.70
N ALA A 108 8.82 6.01 3.73
CA ALA A 108 9.04 6.81 2.52
C ALA A 108 10.42 6.57 1.89
N ASP A 109 11.38 6.03 2.63
CA ASP A 109 12.69 5.65 2.11
C ASP A 109 12.76 4.20 1.58
N GLY A 110 11.64 3.47 1.65
CA GLY A 110 11.55 2.09 1.19
C GLY A 110 11.92 1.04 2.23
N THR A 111 12.38 1.44 3.42
CA THR A 111 12.56 0.48 4.53
C THR A 111 11.20 0.05 5.06
N TYR A 112 11.12 -1.11 5.69
CA TYR A 112 9.83 -1.64 6.11
C TYR A 112 9.96 -2.51 7.36
N GLY A 113 8.83 -2.74 8.01
CA GLY A 113 8.71 -3.62 9.15
C GLY A 113 7.26 -3.81 9.53
N ARG A 114 7.00 -4.75 10.43
CA ARG A 114 5.63 -5.02 10.87
C ARG A 114 5.17 -4.00 11.90
N VAL A 115 3.88 -3.65 11.78
CA VAL A 115 3.23 -2.71 12.69
C VAL A 115 1.91 -3.30 13.16
N GLN A 116 1.42 -2.76 14.28
CA GLN A 116 0.08 -3.04 14.81
C GLN A 116 -0.81 -1.85 14.46
N THR A 117 -1.95 -2.12 13.83
CA THR A 117 -2.97 -1.09 13.63
C THR A 117 -4.01 -1.18 14.75
N ASP A 118 -4.79 -0.09 14.91
CA ASP A 118 -5.80 0.01 15.94
C ASP A 118 -7.01 -0.87 15.58
N PRO A 119 -7.29 -1.95 16.34
CA PRO A 119 -8.42 -2.83 16.03
C PRO A 119 -9.78 -2.18 16.26
N GLU A 120 -9.85 -1.07 16.98
CA GLU A 120 -11.09 -0.37 17.25
C GLU A 120 -11.38 0.73 16.25
N SER A 121 -10.45 1.01 15.34
CA SER A 121 -10.62 2.00 14.29
C SER A 121 -11.07 1.33 13.01
N ASP A 122 -12.05 1.92 12.31
CA ASP A 122 -12.43 1.48 10.97
C ASP A 122 -11.39 1.88 9.91
N ASP A 123 -10.49 2.78 10.27
CA ASP A 123 -9.39 3.24 9.42
C ASP A 123 -8.10 2.51 9.77
N LEU A 124 -7.14 2.51 8.85
CA LEU A 124 -5.83 1.93 9.10
C LEU A 124 -4.98 2.94 9.88
N ALA A 125 -5.10 2.91 11.20
CA ALA A 125 -4.35 3.77 12.11
C ALA A 125 -3.24 2.98 12.79
N ILE A 126 -1.99 3.41 12.61
CA ILE A 126 -0.83 2.73 13.19
C ILE A 126 -0.73 3.07 14.68
N LEU A 127 -0.68 2.05 15.54
CA LEU A 127 -0.46 2.22 16.97
C LEU A 127 1.02 2.21 17.32
N TYR A 128 1.74 1.19 16.86
CA TYR A 128 3.17 1.03 17.15
C TYR A 128 3.79 0.02 16.19
N ALA A 129 5.12 0.00 16.14
CA ALA A 129 5.85 -1.00 15.36
C ALA A 129 6.12 -2.25 16.22
N LEU A 130 6.18 -3.41 15.58
CA LEU A 130 6.53 -4.67 16.23
C LEU A 130 8.04 -4.93 16.19
N GLU A 131 8.74 -4.20 15.35
CA GLU A 131 10.18 -4.25 15.15
C GLU A 131 10.71 -2.90 14.70
N PRO A 132 11.99 -2.58 14.86
CA PRO A 132 12.53 -1.32 14.38
C PRO A 132 12.41 -1.19 12.87
N ILE A 133 11.99 -0.01 12.41
CA ILE A 133 11.92 0.33 10.99
C ILE A 133 12.87 1.51 10.76
N PRO A 134 13.97 1.32 10.01
CA PRO A 134 14.98 2.39 9.87
C PRO A 134 14.45 3.73 9.37
N GLY A 135 13.49 3.73 8.45
CA GLY A 135 12.88 4.95 7.94
C GLY A 135 11.83 5.58 8.86
N GLU A 136 11.56 4.98 10.02
CA GLU A 136 10.58 5.44 11.00
C GLU A 136 11.20 5.45 12.41
N PRO A 137 12.24 6.27 12.63
CA PRO A 137 12.99 6.21 13.90
C PRO A 137 12.17 6.67 15.12
N ASP A 138 11.12 7.45 14.90
CA ASP A 138 10.27 7.97 15.99
C ASP A 138 9.10 7.05 16.33
N LEU A 139 8.90 5.99 15.56
CA LEU A 139 7.79 5.07 15.79
C LEU A 139 8.12 4.15 16.97
N HIS A 140 7.23 4.16 17.97
CA HIS A 140 7.40 3.33 19.16
C HIS A 140 7.41 1.85 18.81
N VAL A 141 8.32 1.07 19.38
CA VAL A 141 8.47 -0.37 19.10
C VAL A 141 8.01 -1.17 20.31
N VAL A 142 7.01 -2.05 20.07
CA VAL A 142 6.52 -2.98 21.09
C VAL A 142 6.60 -4.38 20.47
N PRO A 143 7.58 -5.21 20.91
CA PRO A 143 7.69 -6.56 20.33
C PRO A 143 6.41 -7.37 20.54
N PRO A 144 6.03 -8.23 19.58
CA PRO A 144 4.84 -9.05 19.72
C PRO A 144 5.04 -10.08 20.85
N PRO A 145 3.95 -10.58 21.49
CA PRO A 145 4.06 -11.67 22.44
C PRO A 145 4.59 -12.94 21.76
N ASP A 146 5.23 -13.82 22.54
CA ASP A 146 5.87 -15.02 22.00
C ASP A 146 4.91 -15.88 21.17
N SER A 147 3.65 -15.96 21.58
CA SER A 147 2.63 -16.70 20.84
C SER A 147 2.37 -16.13 19.45
N ALA A 148 2.63 -14.84 19.24
CA ALA A 148 2.46 -14.18 17.96
C ALA A 148 3.69 -14.27 17.06
N LYS A 149 4.84 -14.70 17.61
CA LYS A 149 6.09 -14.82 16.85
C LYS A 149 6.20 -16.11 16.06
N SER A 150 5.29 -17.05 16.30
CA SER A 150 5.42 -18.42 15.76
C SER A 150 4.66 -18.63 14.45
N TRP A 151 4.04 -17.61 13.86
CA TRP A 151 3.39 -17.74 12.56
C TRP A 151 4.38 -17.73 11.41
#